data_6d5b9c45fb61a34c2f2afef85745aa71
#
_entry.id   6d5b9c45fb61a34c2f2afef85745aa71
#
_cell.length_a   1.000
_cell.length_b   1.000
_cell.length_c   1.000
_cell.angle_alpha   90.00
_cell.angle_beta   90.00
_cell.angle_gamma   90.00
#
_symmetry.space_group_name_H-M   'P 1'
#
loop_
_entity.id
_entity.type
_entity.pdbx_description
1 polymer ?
#
loop_
_entity_poly.entity_id
_entity_poly.type
_entity_poly.pdbx_seq_one_letter_code
_entity_poly.pdbx_strand_id
1 'polypeptide(L)'
;MRLTALTVSGFKNLKDVSLHPDTHYNVIVGENAQGKTNLLEAIWILSGCRSFRGTRERDYLCFADSGPMQIQAAFDDGRRVQTITCTMQPSAGKEKRFLLNGIPVTSTGSLFDLFHCVAFTPEDLALINEGPEVRRNFVDLCYSQLTPRAVGAVRRYQMILQQRNAVLKQALPAAAAQAYLDVWDRQLAKTGAYLTVQRSRYLQQLAAVCTELYGAISAQQEAVTLRYQANVFGRDPDFSDCTEEQLAAQYYEKLVRAREEDRALGFTTCGVHRDEMQILINGVSAREFGSQGQKKSLALTLRLAHAQIYARKWKQTPLILLDDVMGELD
;
A
#
# COMPACT_ATOMS: atom_id res chain seq x y z
N MET A 1 -12.97 14.86 -4.06
CA MET A 1 -13.05 14.21 -5.39
C MET A 1 -14.42 13.58 -5.55
N ARG A 2 -15.00 13.64 -6.76
CA ARG A 2 -16.33 13.09 -7.03
C ARG A 2 -16.29 12.31 -8.35
N LEU A 3 -16.71 11.05 -8.31
CA LEU A 3 -16.91 10.24 -9.51
C LEU A 3 -18.21 10.67 -10.19
N THR A 4 -18.16 11.01 -11.48
CA THR A 4 -19.33 11.50 -12.24
C THR A 4 -19.85 10.49 -13.25
N ALA A 5 -18.97 9.65 -13.78
CA ALA A 5 -19.34 8.53 -14.65
C ALA A 5 -18.32 7.41 -14.52
N LEU A 6 -18.75 6.18 -14.70
CA LEU A 6 -17.91 4.99 -14.74
C LEU A 6 -18.41 4.07 -15.85
N THR A 7 -17.51 3.63 -16.71
CA THR A 7 -17.74 2.53 -17.65
C THR A 7 -16.72 1.44 -17.45
N VAL A 8 -17.16 0.20 -17.45
CA VAL A 8 -16.31 -0.99 -17.25
C VAL A 8 -16.69 -2.02 -18.30
N SER A 9 -15.75 -2.45 -19.10
CA SER A 9 -15.93 -3.55 -20.04
C SER A 9 -14.80 -4.56 -19.94
N GLY A 10 -15.12 -5.85 -20.05
CA GLY A 10 -14.16 -6.94 -20.09
C GLY A 10 -13.34 -7.14 -18.82
N PHE A 11 -13.81 -6.66 -17.66
CA PHE A 11 -13.12 -6.81 -16.38
C PHE A 11 -13.74 -7.91 -15.52
N LYS A 12 -13.03 -9.02 -15.29
CA LYS A 12 -13.48 -10.18 -14.53
C LYS A 12 -14.84 -10.68 -15.02
N ASN A 13 -15.92 -10.57 -14.21
CA ASN A 13 -17.28 -10.89 -14.63
C ASN A 13 -18.09 -9.72 -15.15
N LEU A 14 -17.51 -8.51 -15.16
CA LEU A 14 -18.17 -7.30 -15.67
C LEU A 14 -17.94 -7.22 -17.19
N LYS A 15 -18.99 -7.45 -17.98
CA LYS A 15 -18.93 -7.39 -19.45
C LYS A 15 -19.07 -5.98 -19.96
N ASP A 16 -20.20 -5.34 -19.62
CA ASP A 16 -20.52 -3.95 -19.94
C ASP A 16 -21.32 -3.36 -18.80
N VAL A 17 -20.72 -2.40 -18.11
CA VAL A 17 -21.34 -1.66 -17.00
C VAL A 17 -21.16 -0.18 -17.24
N SER A 18 -22.25 0.58 -17.15
CA SER A 18 -22.22 2.05 -17.20
C SER A 18 -22.99 2.61 -16.02
N LEU A 19 -22.36 3.51 -15.27
CA LEU A 19 -22.93 4.12 -14.07
C LEU A 19 -22.70 5.63 -14.08
N HIS A 20 -23.68 6.37 -13.54
CA HIS A 20 -23.56 7.78 -13.23
C HIS A 20 -23.82 7.97 -11.73
N PRO A 21 -22.79 7.90 -10.90
CA PRO A 21 -22.93 7.98 -9.45
C PRO A 21 -23.46 9.35 -9.01
N ASP A 22 -24.24 9.36 -7.93
CA ASP A 22 -24.67 10.57 -7.26
C ASP A 22 -23.49 11.24 -6.51
N THR A 23 -23.72 12.46 -6.06
CA THR A 23 -22.68 13.32 -5.46
C THR A 23 -22.19 12.86 -4.10
N HIS A 24 -23.01 12.15 -3.31
CA HIS A 24 -22.71 11.82 -1.91
C HIS A 24 -22.54 10.33 -1.69
N TYR A 25 -23.64 9.58 -1.65
CA TYR A 25 -23.64 8.17 -1.33
C TYR A 25 -24.25 7.37 -2.47
N ASN A 26 -23.58 6.28 -2.83
CA ASN A 26 -24.06 5.34 -3.82
C ASN A 26 -24.04 3.95 -3.21
N VAL A 27 -25.19 3.29 -3.16
CA VAL A 27 -25.32 1.95 -2.60
C VAL A 27 -25.50 0.96 -3.75
N ILE A 28 -24.57 0.00 -3.84
CA ILE A 28 -24.60 -1.05 -4.85
C ILE A 28 -25.20 -2.30 -4.21
N VAL A 29 -26.40 -2.66 -4.64
CA VAL A 29 -27.13 -3.83 -4.16
C VAL A 29 -27.29 -4.89 -5.24
N GLY A 30 -27.41 -6.14 -4.86
CA GLY A 30 -27.60 -7.28 -5.76
C GLY A 30 -27.25 -8.59 -5.09
N GLU A 31 -27.52 -9.70 -5.73
CA GLU A 31 -27.19 -11.03 -5.25
C GLU A 31 -25.68 -11.27 -5.16
N ASN A 32 -25.28 -12.31 -4.43
CA ASN A 32 -23.88 -12.70 -4.33
C ASN A 32 -23.33 -13.12 -5.70
N ALA A 33 -22.04 -12.92 -5.89
CA ALA A 33 -21.32 -13.24 -7.13
C ALA A 33 -21.70 -12.39 -8.39
N GLN A 34 -22.56 -11.38 -8.28
CA GLN A 34 -22.96 -10.51 -9.40
C GLN A 34 -21.88 -9.46 -9.75
N GLY A 35 -20.78 -9.37 -9.01
CA GLY A 35 -19.67 -8.47 -9.36
C GLY A 35 -19.64 -7.14 -8.59
N LYS A 36 -20.40 -6.99 -7.49
CA LYS A 36 -20.37 -5.77 -6.65
C LYS A 36 -18.95 -5.40 -6.22
N THR A 37 -18.22 -6.34 -5.63
CA THR A 37 -16.80 -6.18 -5.25
C THR A 37 -15.92 -5.89 -6.47
N ASN A 38 -16.17 -6.55 -7.61
CA ASN A 38 -15.37 -6.31 -8.82
C ASN A 38 -15.59 -4.90 -9.38
N LEU A 39 -16.78 -4.31 -9.19
CA LEU A 39 -17.04 -2.94 -9.56
C LEU A 39 -16.25 -1.95 -8.70
N LEU A 40 -16.22 -2.14 -7.37
CA LEU A 40 -15.38 -1.34 -6.48
C LEU A 40 -13.89 -1.52 -6.80
N GLU A 41 -13.47 -2.74 -7.10
CA GLU A 41 -12.10 -3.02 -7.49
C GLU A 41 -11.71 -2.35 -8.82
N ALA A 42 -12.62 -2.27 -9.78
CA ALA A 42 -12.39 -1.53 -11.02
C ALA A 42 -12.11 -0.04 -10.76
N ILE A 43 -12.89 0.60 -9.88
CA ILE A 43 -12.64 1.99 -9.44
C ILE A 43 -11.29 2.10 -8.74
N TRP A 44 -10.98 1.17 -7.83
CA TRP A 44 -9.72 1.14 -7.08
C TRP A 44 -8.49 1.05 -8.00
N ILE A 45 -8.54 0.23 -9.05
CA ILE A 45 -7.44 0.07 -10.01
C ILE A 45 -7.11 1.38 -10.73
N LEU A 46 -8.09 2.26 -10.96
CA LEU A 46 -7.86 3.57 -11.57
C LEU A 46 -6.95 4.48 -10.75
N SER A 47 -6.86 4.27 -9.44
CA SER A 47 -5.90 4.99 -8.58
C SER A 47 -4.44 4.54 -8.77
N GLY A 48 -4.15 3.62 -9.68
CA GLY A 48 -2.81 3.05 -9.89
C GLY A 48 -2.46 1.91 -8.95
N CYS A 49 -3.35 1.55 -8.04
CA CYS A 49 -3.17 0.46 -7.10
C CYS A 49 -3.30 -0.93 -7.77
N ARG A 50 -2.76 -1.94 -7.11
CA ARG A 50 -3.04 -3.34 -7.46
C ARG A 50 -4.38 -3.76 -6.84
N SER A 51 -4.90 -4.90 -7.29
CA SER A 51 -6.07 -5.52 -6.65
C SER A 51 -5.93 -5.57 -5.13
N PHE A 52 -6.95 -5.13 -4.40
CA PHE A 52 -6.99 -5.27 -2.93
C PHE A 52 -7.21 -6.73 -2.53
N ARG A 53 -7.75 -7.58 -3.43
CA ARG A 53 -7.92 -9.03 -3.23
C ARG A 53 -6.69 -9.85 -3.60
N GLY A 54 -5.55 -9.23 -3.92
CA GLY A 54 -4.34 -9.92 -4.33
C GLY A 54 -4.41 -10.62 -5.70
N THR A 55 -5.46 -10.37 -6.49
CA THR A 55 -5.63 -10.95 -7.82
C THR A 55 -4.46 -10.54 -8.73
N ARG A 56 -3.92 -11.49 -9.47
CA ARG A 56 -2.85 -11.21 -10.45
C ARG A 56 -3.39 -10.41 -11.62
N GLU A 57 -2.60 -9.50 -12.17
CA GLU A 57 -3.05 -8.64 -13.29
C GLU A 57 -3.55 -9.43 -14.49
N ARG A 58 -2.95 -10.58 -14.78
CA ARG A 58 -3.39 -11.47 -15.87
C ARG A 58 -4.84 -11.98 -15.71
N ASP A 59 -5.34 -11.98 -14.47
CA ASP A 59 -6.67 -12.49 -14.13
C ASP A 59 -7.72 -11.36 -14.06
N TYR A 60 -7.38 -10.14 -14.53
CA TYR A 60 -8.31 -9.02 -14.66
C TYR A 60 -9.19 -9.13 -15.91
N LEU A 61 -8.69 -9.80 -16.95
CA LEU A 61 -9.45 -10.00 -18.18
C LEU A 61 -10.65 -10.92 -17.94
N CYS A 62 -11.76 -10.64 -18.65
CA CYS A 62 -12.95 -11.47 -18.56
C CYS A 62 -12.67 -12.88 -19.07
N PHE A 63 -13.04 -13.90 -18.29
CA PHE A 63 -12.86 -15.30 -18.70
C PHE A 63 -13.83 -15.74 -19.81
N ALA A 64 -14.98 -15.05 -19.91
CA ALA A 64 -16.03 -15.39 -20.89
C ALA A 64 -15.87 -14.65 -22.23
N ASP A 65 -14.94 -13.70 -22.32
CA ASP A 65 -14.70 -12.89 -23.50
C ASP A 65 -13.21 -12.70 -23.71
N SER A 66 -12.73 -12.94 -24.93
CA SER A 66 -11.34 -12.72 -25.32
C SER A 66 -11.03 -11.24 -25.66
N GLY A 67 -11.97 -10.34 -25.42
CA GLY A 67 -11.86 -8.92 -25.70
C GLY A 67 -10.90 -8.17 -24.74
N PRO A 68 -10.57 -6.92 -25.07
CA PRO A 68 -9.78 -6.07 -24.21
C PRO A 68 -10.56 -5.67 -22.95
N MET A 69 -9.84 -5.48 -21.85
CA MET A 69 -10.39 -4.81 -20.67
C MET A 69 -10.29 -3.30 -20.84
N GLN A 70 -11.37 -2.61 -20.50
CA GLN A 70 -11.37 -1.15 -20.37
C GLN A 70 -12.14 -0.72 -19.13
N ILE A 71 -11.54 0.10 -18.31
CA ILE A 71 -12.16 0.78 -17.17
C ILE A 71 -11.95 2.27 -17.40
N GLN A 72 -13.03 3.04 -17.46
CA GLN A 72 -12.96 4.48 -17.65
C GLN A 72 -13.83 5.18 -16.62
N ALA A 73 -13.28 6.22 -15.99
CA ALA A 73 -14.00 7.07 -15.06
C ALA A 73 -13.87 8.53 -15.44
N ALA A 74 -14.99 9.25 -15.44
CA ALA A 74 -15.00 10.70 -15.38
C ALA A 74 -15.12 11.13 -13.92
N PHE A 75 -14.30 12.07 -13.50
CA PHE A 75 -14.28 12.55 -12.12
C PHE A 75 -14.02 14.06 -12.05
N ASP A 76 -14.61 14.69 -11.05
CA ASP A 76 -14.41 16.09 -10.73
C ASP A 76 -13.40 16.20 -9.58
N ASP A 77 -12.27 16.86 -9.83
CA ASP A 77 -11.20 17.10 -8.86
C ASP A 77 -11.38 18.41 -8.06
N GLY A 78 -12.56 19.02 -8.18
CA GLY A 78 -12.90 20.31 -7.57
C GLY A 78 -12.39 21.52 -8.36
N ARG A 79 -11.66 21.31 -9.47
CA ARG A 79 -11.20 22.35 -10.40
C ARG A 79 -11.76 22.13 -11.79
N ARG A 80 -11.81 20.88 -12.23
CA ARG A 80 -12.29 20.48 -13.56
C ARG A 80 -12.73 19.02 -13.57
N VAL A 81 -13.53 18.67 -14.57
CA VAL A 81 -13.83 17.27 -14.87
C VAL A 81 -12.69 16.68 -15.69
N GLN A 82 -12.21 15.52 -15.27
CA GLN A 82 -11.15 14.76 -15.93
C GLN A 82 -11.61 13.34 -16.23
N THR A 83 -10.97 12.71 -17.20
CA THR A 83 -11.25 11.31 -17.55
C THR A 83 -9.97 10.48 -17.38
N ILE A 84 -10.06 9.41 -16.60
CA ILE A 84 -9.01 8.41 -16.45
C ILE A 84 -9.48 7.10 -17.09
N THR A 85 -8.59 6.47 -17.86
CA THR A 85 -8.88 5.19 -18.52
C THR A 85 -7.77 4.20 -18.22
N CYS A 86 -8.14 2.99 -17.83
CA CYS A 86 -7.21 1.85 -17.72
C CYS A 86 -7.60 0.82 -18.76
N THR A 87 -6.66 0.40 -19.59
CA THR A 87 -6.85 -0.64 -20.60
C THR A 87 -5.86 -1.77 -20.46
N MET A 88 -6.26 -2.98 -20.85
CA MET A 88 -5.40 -4.15 -20.93
C MET A 88 -5.77 -4.98 -22.14
N GLN A 89 -4.78 -5.33 -22.96
CA GLN A 89 -4.96 -6.17 -24.16
C GLN A 89 -4.61 -7.61 -23.85
N PRO A 90 -5.37 -8.61 -24.30
CA PRO A 90 -5.06 -10.02 -24.10
C PRO A 90 -3.75 -10.45 -24.74
N SER A 91 -3.37 -9.85 -25.88
CA SER A 91 -2.21 -10.18 -26.71
C SER A 91 -0.93 -9.41 -26.36
N ALA A 92 -1.01 -8.29 -25.66
CA ALA A 92 0.12 -7.37 -25.43
C ALA A 92 0.79 -7.56 -24.06
N GLY A 93 1.15 -8.80 -23.69
CA GLY A 93 1.82 -9.09 -22.42
C GLY A 93 0.97 -8.89 -21.17
N LYS A 94 -0.33 -8.58 -21.34
CA LYS A 94 -1.30 -8.33 -20.24
C LYS A 94 -0.87 -7.19 -19.29
N GLU A 95 -0.23 -6.15 -19.81
CA GLU A 95 0.14 -4.95 -19.06
C GLU A 95 -0.96 -3.91 -19.07
N LYS A 96 -1.21 -3.30 -17.92
CA LYS A 96 -2.14 -2.18 -17.78
C LYS A 96 -1.54 -0.92 -18.39
N ARG A 97 -2.35 -0.21 -19.17
CA ARG A 97 -2.03 1.12 -19.70
C ARG A 97 -3.04 2.13 -19.17
N PHE A 98 -2.54 3.26 -18.72
CA PHE A 98 -3.39 4.35 -18.21
C PHE A 98 -3.33 5.56 -19.12
N LEU A 99 -4.47 6.19 -19.32
CA LEU A 99 -4.61 7.45 -20.03
C LEU A 99 -5.32 8.46 -19.12
N LEU A 100 -4.82 9.68 -19.05
CA LEU A 100 -5.52 10.81 -18.45
C LEU A 100 -5.92 11.80 -19.55
N ASN A 101 -7.21 12.02 -19.70
CA ASN A 101 -7.75 12.87 -20.78
C ASN A 101 -7.20 12.46 -22.18
N GLY A 102 -7.05 11.14 -22.41
CA GLY A 102 -6.50 10.57 -23.64
C GLY A 102 -4.97 10.58 -23.74
N ILE A 103 -4.24 11.17 -22.80
CA ILE A 103 -2.77 11.24 -22.80
C ILE A 103 -2.21 10.09 -21.96
N PRO A 104 -1.22 9.32 -22.48
CA PRO A 104 -0.60 8.23 -21.73
C PRO A 104 0.06 8.68 -20.42
N VAL A 105 -0.22 7.95 -19.33
CA VAL A 105 0.42 8.14 -18.04
C VAL A 105 1.62 7.20 -17.96
N THR A 106 2.82 7.76 -17.85
CA THR A 106 4.08 7.01 -17.89
C THR A 106 4.47 6.37 -16.56
N SER A 107 3.90 6.85 -15.45
CA SER A 107 4.19 6.35 -14.10
C SER A 107 2.91 6.10 -13.30
N THR A 108 2.77 4.91 -12.76
CA THR A 108 1.65 4.61 -11.85
C THR A 108 1.69 5.47 -10.58
N GLY A 109 2.85 5.95 -10.16
CA GLY A 109 2.98 6.90 -9.05
C GLY A 109 2.29 8.24 -9.31
N SER A 110 2.23 8.69 -10.57
CA SER A 110 1.52 9.92 -10.94
C SER A 110 0.01 9.81 -10.76
N LEU A 111 -0.54 8.59 -10.78
CA LEU A 111 -1.98 8.36 -10.56
C LEU A 111 -2.41 8.68 -9.13
N PHE A 112 -1.50 8.55 -8.15
CA PHE A 112 -1.78 8.91 -6.77
C PHE A 112 -1.99 10.42 -6.56
N ASP A 113 -1.45 11.26 -7.44
CA ASP A 113 -1.70 12.71 -7.44
C ASP A 113 -2.99 13.10 -8.20
N LEU A 114 -3.55 12.16 -8.98
CA LEU A 114 -4.62 12.46 -9.92
C LEU A 114 -5.96 11.88 -9.49
N PHE A 115 -6.00 10.62 -9.10
CA PHE A 115 -7.22 9.92 -8.74
C PHE A 115 -7.16 9.40 -7.31
N HIS A 116 -7.79 10.14 -6.41
CA HIS A 116 -7.73 9.93 -4.97
C HIS A 116 -8.79 8.95 -4.49
N CYS A 117 -8.37 7.77 -4.04
CA CYS A 117 -9.26 6.68 -3.64
C CYS A 117 -8.71 5.94 -2.42
N VAL A 118 -9.58 5.60 -1.49
CA VAL A 118 -9.30 4.71 -0.34
C VAL A 118 -10.37 3.64 -0.30
N ALA A 119 -9.95 2.38 -0.26
CA ALA A 119 -10.84 1.24 -0.17
C ALA A 119 -10.82 0.62 1.23
N PHE A 120 -11.99 0.19 1.68
CA PHE A 120 -12.23 -0.60 2.88
C PHE A 120 -12.82 -1.92 2.44
N THR A 121 -12.20 -3.02 2.82
CA THR A 121 -12.58 -4.36 2.37
C THR A 121 -12.45 -5.36 3.51
N PRO A 122 -13.13 -6.52 3.45
CA PRO A 122 -12.96 -7.58 4.44
C PRO A 122 -11.50 -8.05 4.58
N GLU A 123 -10.72 -7.96 3.50
CA GLU A 123 -9.30 -8.30 3.50
C GLU A 123 -8.47 -7.40 4.44
N ASP A 124 -8.96 -6.24 4.84
CA ASP A 124 -8.25 -5.35 5.75
C ASP A 124 -8.07 -5.95 7.16
N LEU A 125 -8.87 -6.93 7.53
CA LEU A 125 -8.68 -7.69 8.76
C LEU A 125 -7.31 -8.40 8.81
N ALA A 126 -6.71 -8.70 7.66
CA ALA A 126 -5.37 -9.23 7.53
C ALA A 126 -4.29 -8.29 8.12
N LEU A 127 -4.54 -6.98 8.17
CA LEU A 127 -3.63 -6.00 8.81
C LEU A 127 -3.41 -6.35 10.29
N ILE A 128 -4.42 -6.90 10.94
CA ILE A 128 -4.35 -7.26 12.35
C ILE A 128 -3.91 -8.72 12.52
N ASN A 129 -4.50 -9.64 11.75
CA ASN A 129 -4.34 -11.08 11.94
C ASN A 129 -3.06 -11.64 11.33
N GLU A 130 -2.58 -11.10 10.22
CA GLU A 130 -1.46 -11.66 9.47
C GLU A 130 -0.09 -11.12 9.91
N GLY A 131 0.94 -11.55 9.20
CA GLY A 131 2.33 -11.23 9.52
C GLY A 131 2.74 -9.79 9.17
N PRO A 132 3.99 -9.43 9.50
CA PRO A 132 4.55 -8.09 9.28
C PRO A 132 4.53 -7.62 7.82
N GLU A 133 4.56 -8.55 6.87
CA GLU A 133 4.58 -8.23 5.44
C GLU A 133 3.33 -7.45 5.01
N VAL A 134 2.14 -7.88 5.47
CA VAL A 134 0.87 -7.20 5.15
C VAL A 134 0.88 -5.78 5.68
N ARG A 135 1.36 -5.58 6.91
CA ARG A 135 1.46 -4.25 7.52
C ARG A 135 2.49 -3.36 6.83
N ARG A 136 3.65 -3.91 6.43
CA ARG A 136 4.63 -3.16 5.62
C ARG A 136 4.04 -2.72 4.28
N ASN A 137 3.35 -3.62 3.58
CA ASN A 137 2.71 -3.31 2.30
C ASN A 137 1.63 -2.23 2.46
N PHE A 138 0.86 -2.27 3.54
CA PHE A 138 -0.11 -1.21 3.89
C PHE A 138 0.59 0.14 4.10
N VAL A 139 1.64 0.19 4.94
CA VAL A 139 2.39 1.42 5.22
C VAL A 139 3.02 1.98 3.95
N ASP A 140 3.65 1.13 3.14
CA ASP A 140 4.29 1.54 1.89
C ASP A 140 3.28 2.07 0.86
N LEU A 141 2.10 1.45 0.76
CA LEU A 141 1.02 1.92 -0.10
C LEU A 141 0.51 3.28 0.37
N CYS A 142 0.11 3.39 1.63
CA CYS A 142 -0.45 4.60 2.21
C CYS A 142 0.53 5.78 2.12
N TYR A 143 1.79 5.53 2.46
CA TYR A 143 2.83 6.54 2.32
C TYR A 143 3.06 6.94 0.85
N SER A 144 3.04 5.98 -0.07
CA SER A 144 3.19 6.24 -1.51
C SER A 144 2.04 7.09 -2.08
N GLN A 145 0.83 6.91 -1.58
CA GLN A 145 -0.31 7.76 -1.95
C GLN A 145 -0.16 9.21 -1.47
N LEU A 146 0.55 9.43 -0.37
CA LEU A 146 0.85 10.77 0.14
C LEU A 146 2.09 11.39 -0.52
N THR A 147 3.02 10.56 -0.96
CA THR A 147 4.30 10.98 -1.54
C THR A 147 4.62 10.11 -2.76
N PRO A 148 4.10 10.43 -3.95
CA PRO A 148 4.21 9.60 -5.15
C PRO A 148 5.65 9.22 -5.54
N ARG A 149 6.62 10.07 -5.20
CA ARG A 149 8.06 9.76 -5.38
C ARG A 149 8.52 8.54 -4.58
N ALA A 150 7.81 8.19 -3.50
CA ALA A 150 8.12 7.02 -2.66
C ALA A 150 7.94 5.69 -3.39
N VAL A 151 7.03 5.61 -4.37
CA VAL A 151 6.84 4.42 -5.21
C VAL A 151 8.17 3.99 -5.85
N GLY A 152 8.92 4.96 -6.37
CA GLY A 152 10.24 4.71 -6.95
C GLY A 152 11.26 4.20 -5.92
N ALA A 153 11.25 4.75 -4.70
CA ALA A 153 12.15 4.34 -3.63
C ALA A 153 11.86 2.89 -3.15
N VAL A 154 10.59 2.53 -2.96
CA VAL A 154 10.19 1.17 -2.56
C VAL A 154 10.60 0.16 -3.63
N ARG A 155 10.31 0.43 -4.92
CA ARG A 155 10.72 -0.43 -6.03
C ARG A 155 12.25 -0.57 -6.13
N ARG A 156 12.96 0.53 -6.01
CA ARG A 156 14.43 0.55 -6.04
C ARG A 156 15.01 -0.29 -4.90
N TYR A 157 14.50 -0.15 -3.68
CA TYR A 157 14.92 -0.95 -2.54
C TYR A 157 14.73 -2.45 -2.80
N GLN A 158 13.55 -2.85 -3.30
CA GLN A 158 13.25 -4.25 -3.61
C GLN A 158 14.21 -4.80 -4.69
N MET A 159 14.49 -4.04 -5.73
CA MET A 159 15.43 -4.43 -6.79
C MET A 159 16.86 -4.61 -6.24
N ILE A 160 17.34 -3.65 -5.44
CA ILE A 160 18.67 -3.73 -4.81
C ILE A 160 18.76 -4.94 -3.89
N LEU A 161 17.71 -5.18 -3.08
CA LEU A 161 17.63 -6.34 -2.19
C LEU A 161 17.70 -7.67 -2.97
N GLN A 162 17.00 -7.77 -4.09
CA GLN A 162 17.06 -8.95 -4.96
C GLN A 162 18.48 -9.18 -5.52
N GLN A 163 19.16 -8.13 -5.97
CA GLN A 163 20.53 -8.22 -6.48
C GLN A 163 21.50 -8.63 -5.38
N ARG A 164 21.38 -8.02 -4.20
CA ARG A 164 22.18 -8.42 -3.03
C ARG A 164 21.97 -9.89 -2.67
N ASN A 165 20.73 -10.33 -2.61
CA ASN A 165 20.40 -11.74 -2.31
C ASN A 165 20.90 -12.69 -3.42
N ALA A 166 20.95 -12.26 -4.67
CA ALA A 166 21.54 -13.04 -5.75
C ALA A 166 23.06 -13.25 -5.55
N VAL A 167 23.77 -12.22 -5.09
CA VAL A 167 25.21 -12.33 -4.74
C VAL A 167 25.41 -13.29 -3.56
N LEU A 168 24.57 -13.20 -2.52
CA LEU A 168 24.66 -14.06 -1.33
C LEU A 168 24.50 -15.57 -1.65
N LYS A 169 23.73 -15.90 -2.70
CA LYS A 169 23.49 -17.27 -3.15
C LYS A 169 24.59 -17.84 -4.04
N GLN A 170 25.50 -17.00 -4.53
CA GLN A 170 26.58 -17.44 -5.41
C GLN A 170 27.77 -17.97 -4.61
N ALA A 171 28.35 -19.06 -5.07
CA ALA A 171 29.60 -19.62 -4.53
C ALA A 171 30.81 -18.83 -5.00
N LEU A 172 30.90 -17.55 -4.65
CA LEU A 172 32.01 -16.66 -5.00
C LEU A 172 33.16 -16.78 -4.01
N PRO A 173 34.42 -16.60 -4.47
CA PRO A 173 35.55 -16.38 -3.57
C PRO A 173 35.28 -15.21 -2.62
N ALA A 174 35.76 -15.29 -1.36
CA ALA A 174 35.42 -14.33 -0.31
C ALA A 174 35.69 -12.86 -0.72
N ALA A 175 36.83 -12.59 -1.32
CA ALA A 175 37.22 -11.24 -1.76
C ALA A 175 36.28 -10.69 -2.86
N ALA A 176 35.90 -11.53 -3.82
CA ALA A 176 34.98 -11.13 -4.89
C ALA A 176 33.56 -10.90 -4.33
N ALA A 177 33.06 -11.80 -3.48
CA ALA A 177 31.77 -11.63 -2.81
C ALA A 177 31.72 -10.33 -2.00
N GLN A 178 32.79 -10.01 -1.27
CA GLN A 178 32.88 -8.79 -0.47
C GLN A 178 32.83 -7.52 -1.34
N ALA A 179 33.53 -7.50 -2.48
CA ALA A 179 33.51 -6.37 -3.39
C ALA A 179 32.11 -6.13 -3.99
N TYR A 180 31.41 -7.19 -4.40
CA TYR A 180 30.04 -7.06 -4.90
C TYR A 180 29.07 -6.63 -3.80
N LEU A 181 29.15 -7.22 -2.60
CA LEU A 181 28.30 -6.84 -1.47
C LEU A 181 28.51 -5.38 -1.06
N ASP A 182 29.74 -4.85 -1.12
CA ASP A 182 30.02 -3.45 -0.82
C ASP A 182 29.19 -2.49 -1.67
N VAL A 183 29.09 -2.76 -2.96
CA VAL A 183 28.32 -1.94 -3.90
C VAL A 183 26.83 -1.97 -3.57
N TRP A 184 26.29 -3.18 -3.32
CA TRP A 184 24.87 -3.34 -3.03
C TRP A 184 24.51 -2.85 -1.64
N ASP A 185 25.37 -3.05 -0.65
CA ASP A 185 25.15 -2.58 0.72
C ASP A 185 25.06 -1.05 0.79
N ARG A 186 25.94 -0.33 0.10
CA ARG A 186 25.88 1.15 0.03
C ARG A 186 24.56 1.64 -0.56
N GLN A 187 24.11 1.02 -1.65
CA GLN A 187 22.84 1.40 -2.29
C GLN A 187 21.64 1.02 -1.42
N LEU A 188 21.67 -0.17 -0.81
CA LEU A 188 20.60 -0.66 0.08
C LEU A 188 20.51 0.21 1.34
N ALA A 189 21.67 0.58 1.92
CA ALA A 189 21.74 1.45 3.09
C ALA A 189 21.14 2.83 2.82
N LYS A 190 21.53 3.48 1.74
CA LYS A 190 21.00 4.79 1.35
C LYS A 190 19.48 4.75 1.16
N THR A 191 18.99 3.77 0.39
CA THR A 191 17.56 3.65 0.11
C THR A 191 16.78 3.19 1.33
N GLY A 192 17.34 2.27 2.12
CA GLY A 192 16.73 1.75 3.35
C GLY A 192 16.61 2.81 4.44
N ALA A 193 17.66 3.60 4.68
CA ALA A 193 17.62 4.72 5.63
C ALA A 193 16.52 5.72 5.26
N TYR A 194 16.46 6.13 3.99
CA TYR A 194 15.37 7.00 3.51
C TYR A 194 13.99 6.40 3.80
N LEU A 195 13.74 5.14 3.44
CA LEU A 195 12.44 4.50 3.65
C LEU A 195 12.09 4.39 5.15
N THR A 196 13.08 4.09 6.01
CA THR A 196 12.85 4.03 7.46
C THR A 196 12.36 5.37 8.01
N VAL A 197 13.02 6.47 7.64
CA VAL A 197 12.61 7.82 8.08
C VAL A 197 11.20 8.14 7.60
N GLN A 198 10.88 7.83 6.35
CA GLN A 198 9.56 8.12 5.80
C GLN A 198 8.46 7.29 6.44
N ARG A 199 8.71 6.00 6.71
CA ARG A 199 7.78 5.14 7.44
C ARG A 199 7.56 5.65 8.87
N SER A 200 8.65 6.02 9.58
CA SER A 200 8.55 6.57 10.93
C SER A 200 7.65 7.81 10.97
N ARG A 201 7.89 8.78 10.08
CA ARG A 201 7.07 10.01 9.99
C ARG A 201 5.60 9.72 9.68
N TYR A 202 5.35 8.82 8.74
CA TYR A 202 3.98 8.43 8.40
C TYR A 202 3.29 7.73 9.57
N LEU A 203 3.97 6.78 10.22
CA LEU A 203 3.41 6.02 11.35
C LEU A 203 3.13 6.90 12.56
N GLN A 204 3.94 7.93 12.84
CA GLN A 204 3.66 8.93 13.87
C GLN A 204 2.34 9.67 13.57
N GLN A 205 2.13 10.10 12.33
CA GLN A 205 0.88 10.74 11.92
C GLN A 205 -0.31 9.78 12.02
N LEU A 206 -0.11 8.54 11.55
CA LEU A 206 -1.15 7.51 11.61
C LEU A 206 -1.53 7.19 13.05
N ALA A 207 -0.55 7.04 13.95
CA ALA A 207 -0.78 6.76 15.37
C ALA A 207 -1.65 7.84 16.03
N ALA A 208 -1.32 9.12 15.80
CA ALA A 208 -2.08 10.23 16.38
C ALA A 208 -3.56 10.20 15.96
N VAL A 209 -3.82 10.01 14.65
CA VAL A 209 -5.18 9.96 14.12
C VAL A 209 -5.91 8.68 14.53
N CYS A 210 -5.22 7.54 14.57
CA CYS A 210 -5.80 6.26 15.04
C CYS A 210 -6.24 6.36 16.50
N THR A 211 -5.42 6.95 17.37
CA THR A 211 -5.78 7.11 18.80
C THR A 211 -7.05 7.93 18.96
N GLU A 212 -7.19 9.03 18.21
CA GLU A 212 -8.39 9.86 18.22
C GLU A 212 -9.63 9.09 17.73
N LEU A 213 -9.54 8.46 16.56
CA LEU A 213 -10.67 7.77 15.94
C LEU A 213 -11.09 6.52 16.72
N TYR A 214 -10.13 5.70 17.17
CA TYR A 214 -10.45 4.50 17.93
C TYR A 214 -11.02 4.84 19.29
N GLY A 215 -10.51 5.88 19.95
CA GLY A 215 -11.10 6.39 21.19
C GLY A 215 -12.58 6.78 21.02
N ALA A 216 -12.94 7.42 19.91
CA ALA A 216 -14.33 7.74 19.62
C ALA A 216 -15.20 6.47 19.40
N ILE A 217 -14.67 5.45 18.69
CA ILE A 217 -15.37 4.18 18.43
C ILE A 217 -15.56 3.39 19.72
N SER A 218 -14.54 3.32 20.58
CA SER A 218 -14.59 2.59 21.87
C SER A 218 -15.21 3.35 23.01
N ALA A 219 -15.84 4.52 22.77
CA ALA A 219 -16.32 5.44 23.81
C ALA A 219 -15.27 5.76 24.88
N GLN A 220 -14.00 5.90 24.47
CA GLN A 220 -12.82 6.16 25.33
C GLN A 220 -12.49 5.04 26.34
N GLN A 221 -13.02 3.84 26.14
CA GLN A 221 -12.77 2.71 27.04
C GLN A 221 -11.48 1.97 26.74
N GLU A 222 -10.95 2.11 25.52
CA GLU A 222 -9.75 1.43 25.05
C GLU A 222 -8.79 2.41 24.41
N ALA A 223 -7.49 2.20 24.65
CA ALA A 223 -6.41 2.98 24.04
C ALA A 223 -5.67 2.15 23.00
N VAL A 224 -5.58 2.67 21.78
CA VAL A 224 -4.77 2.08 20.70
C VAL A 224 -3.40 2.72 20.66
N THR A 225 -2.37 1.90 20.50
CA THR A 225 -1.00 2.35 20.29
C THR A 225 -0.43 1.67 19.05
N LEU A 226 0.11 2.44 18.13
CA LEU A 226 0.92 1.95 17.01
C LEU A 226 2.40 2.17 17.36
N ARG A 227 3.22 1.13 17.25
CA ARG A 227 4.67 1.20 17.48
C ARG A 227 5.43 0.80 16.23
N TYR A 228 6.42 1.57 15.86
CA TYR A 228 7.31 1.23 14.75
C TYR A 228 8.56 0.52 15.26
N GLN A 229 8.73 -0.72 14.86
CA GLN A 229 9.93 -1.49 15.10
C GLN A 229 10.78 -1.47 13.83
N ALA A 230 11.69 -0.51 13.73
CA ALA A 230 12.67 -0.44 12.66
C ALA A 230 13.77 -1.47 12.93
N ASN A 231 13.93 -2.44 12.03
CA ASN A 231 14.89 -3.54 12.24
C ASN A 231 16.32 -3.07 12.42
N VAL A 232 16.71 -2.00 11.72
CA VAL A 232 18.08 -1.44 11.79
C VAL A 232 18.24 -0.49 12.98
N PHE A 233 17.23 0.32 13.29
CA PHE A 233 17.34 1.45 14.22
C PHE A 233 16.60 1.24 15.56
N GLY A 234 15.91 0.12 15.73
CA GLY A 234 15.22 -0.21 16.97
C GLY A 234 13.76 0.26 17.02
N ARG A 235 13.24 0.39 18.25
CA ARG A 235 11.83 0.72 18.49
C ARG A 235 11.62 2.24 18.48
N ASP A 236 10.58 2.67 17.78
CA ASP A 236 10.12 4.06 17.70
C ASP A 236 11.27 5.07 17.51
N PRO A 237 12.14 4.88 16.50
CA PRO A 237 13.33 5.69 16.37
C PRO A 237 12.98 7.16 16.07
N ASP A 238 13.67 8.05 16.76
CA ASP A 238 13.65 9.49 16.46
C ASP A 238 14.82 9.83 15.54
N PHE A 239 14.52 10.53 14.46
CA PHE A 239 15.48 10.94 13.43
C PHE A 239 15.63 12.47 13.32
N SER A 240 15.10 13.23 14.29
CA SER A 240 15.07 14.69 14.22
C SER A 240 16.46 15.31 14.10
N ASP A 241 17.45 14.73 14.80
CA ASP A 241 18.81 15.24 14.87
C ASP A 241 19.80 14.50 13.94
N CYS A 242 19.30 13.64 13.06
CA CYS A 242 20.13 12.81 12.19
C CYS A 242 20.09 13.29 10.73
N THR A 243 21.25 13.36 10.07
CA THR A 243 21.30 13.58 8.62
C THR A 243 21.08 12.26 7.87
N GLU A 244 20.67 12.35 6.59
CA GLU A 244 20.50 11.17 5.72
C GLU A 244 21.80 10.39 5.58
N GLU A 245 22.96 11.06 5.53
CA GLU A 245 24.27 10.44 5.44
C GLU A 245 24.63 9.65 6.70
N GLN A 246 24.36 10.21 7.88
CA GLN A 246 24.59 9.52 9.16
C GLN A 246 23.73 8.25 9.27
N LEU A 247 22.46 8.34 8.90
CA LEU A 247 21.56 7.19 8.90
C LEU A 247 21.97 6.12 7.88
N ALA A 248 22.39 6.54 6.69
CA ALA A 248 22.89 5.63 5.68
C ALA A 248 24.20 4.93 6.14
N ALA A 249 25.08 5.64 6.83
CA ALA A 249 26.31 5.06 7.39
C ALA A 249 26.01 4.01 8.46
N GLN A 250 25.11 4.32 9.41
CA GLN A 250 24.68 3.35 10.45
C GLN A 250 24.02 2.12 9.83
N TYR A 251 23.18 2.32 8.83
CA TYR A 251 22.52 1.23 8.11
C TYR A 251 23.56 0.34 7.39
N TYR A 252 24.53 0.96 6.72
CA TYR A 252 25.61 0.25 6.03
C TYR A 252 26.44 -0.61 7.02
N GLU A 253 26.85 -0.05 8.15
CA GLU A 253 27.56 -0.81 9.20
C GLU A 253 26.77 -2.03 9.66
N LYS A 254 25.46 -1.90 9.82
CA LYS A 254 24.59 -3.01 10.21
C LYS A 254 24.58 -4.11 9.15
N LEU A 255 24.51 -3.74 7.85
CA LEU A 255 24.60 -4.70 6.75
C LEU A 255 25.95 -5.41 6.70
N VAL A 256 27.05 -4.68 6.91
CA VAL A 256 28.41 -5.25 6.92
C VAL A 256 28.54 -6.28 8.06
N ARG A 257 28.06 -5.97 9.25
CA ARG A 257 28.08 -6.89 10.40
C ARG A 257 27.24 -8.15 10.16
N ALA A 258 26.18 -8.06 9.38
CA ALA A 258 25.28 -9.19 9.08
C ALA A 258 25.79 -10.09 7.93
N ARG A 259 26.87 -9.72 7.21
CA ARG A 259 27.30 -10.41 5.97
C ARG A 259 27.57 -11.91 6.15
N GLU A 260 28.20 -12.32 7.27
CA GLU A 260 28.52 -13.73 7.51
C GLU A 260 27.25 -14.55 7.68
N GLU A 261 26.30 -14.07 8.49
CA GLU A 261 24.99 -14.69 8.68
C GLU A 261 24.20 -14.72 7.38
N ASP A 262 24.15 -13.58 6.66
CA ASP A 262 23.45 -13.44 5.38
C ASP A 262 23.98 -14.42 4.33
N ARG A 263 25.31 -14.65 4.29
CA ARG A 263 25.92 -15.64 3.38
C ARG A 263 25.57 -17.06 3.77
N ALA A 264 25.56 -17.38 5.07
CA ALA A 264 25.17 -18.69 5.55
C ALA A 264 23.72 -19.02 5.23
N LEU A 265 22.83 -18.02 5.31
CA LEU A 265 21.39 -18.16 5.05
C LEU A 265 20.99 -17.96 3.57
N GLY A 266 21.85 -17.32 2.77
CA GLY A 266 21.58 -17.00 1.37
C GLY A 266 20.57 -15.86 1.14
N PHE A 267 20.29 -15.05 2.16
CA PHE A 267 19.42 -13.88 2.09
C PHE A 267 19.78 -12.82 3.12
N THR A 268 19.33 -11.58 2.89
CA THR A 268 19.55 -10.43 3.77
C THR A 268 18.69 -10.53 5.04
N THR A 269 19.31 -10.52 6.21
CA THR A 269 18.63 -10.68 7.51
C THR A 269 18.22 -9.36 8.13
N CYS A 270 18.83 -8.23 7.76
CA CYS A 270 18.51 -6.92 8.32
C CYS A 270 18.08 -5.91 7.26
N GLY A 271 17.19 -5.00 7.63
CA GLY A 271 16.72 -3.92 6.77
C GLY A 271 15.22 -3.67 6.82
N VAL A 272 14.75 -2.66 6.06
CA VAL A 272 13.34 -2.22 6.07
C VAL A 272 12.34 -3.32 5.64
N HIS A 273 12.77 -4.34 4.94
CA HIS A 273 11.97 -5.53 4.62
C HIS A 273 11.74 -6.44 5.83
N ARG A 274 12.35 -6.14 6.98
CA ARG A 274 12.18 -6.81 8.28
C ARG A 274 11.50 -5.93 9.33
N ASP A 275 11.14 -4.70 8.98
CA ASP A 275 10.45 -3.81 9.90
C ASP A 275 9.06 -4.33 10.29
N GLU A 276 8.56 -3.85 11.43
CA GLU A 276 7.23 -4.20 11.93
C GLU A 276 6.48 -2.95 12.42
N MET A 277 5.17 -2.90 12.16
CA MET A 277 4.22 -2.01 12.79
C MET A 277 3.41 -2.80 13.81
N GLN A 278 3.74 -2.69 15.08
CA GLN A 278 2.99 -3.33 16.16
C GLN A 278 1.72 -2.53 16.46
N ILE A 279 0.59 -3.23 16.59
CA ILE A 279 -0.71 -2.66 16.93
C ILE A 279 -1.12 -3.20 18.30
N LEU A 280 -1.29 -2.31 19.26
CA LEU A 280 -1.60 -2.66 20.64
C LEU A 280 -2.94 -2.04 21.05
N ILE A 281 -3.75 -2.78 21.85
CA ILE A 281 -4.91 -2.29 22.57
C ILE A 281 -4.59 -2.38 24.06
N ASN A 282 -4.70 -1.29 24.79
CA ASN A 282 -4.37 -1.22 26.22
C ASN A 282 -2.99 -1.83 26.55
N GLY A 283 -2.01 -1.64 25.63
CA GLY A 283 -0.64 -2.11 25.78
C GLY A 283 -0.39 -3.57 25.41
N VAL A 284 -1.40 -4.36 25.05
CA VAL A 284 -1.26 -5.76 24.62
C VAL A 284 -1.48 -5.94 23.12
N SER A 285 -0.89 -6.99 22.54
CA SER A 285 -0.95 -7.26 21.09
C SER A 285 -2.40 -7.46 20.63
N ALA A 286 -2.88 -6.59 19.74
CA ALA A 286 -4.21 -6.73 19.14
C ALA A 286 -4.33 -8.02 18.30
N ARG A 287 -3.25 -8.49 17.71
CA ARG A 287 -3.20 -9.73 16.94
C ARG A 287 -3.51 -10.94 17.80
N GLU A 288 -2.88 -11.02 18.98
CA GLU A 288 -2.92 -12.21 19.85
C GLU A 288 -4.14 -12.20 20.79
N PHE A 289 -4.48 -11.03 21.31
CA PHE A 289 -5.43 -10.89 22.41
C PHE A 289 -6.70 -10.10 22.05
N GLY A 290 -6.73 -9.44 20.88
CA GLY A 290 -7.89 -8.68 20.45
C GLY A 290 -9.10 -9.57 20.14
N SER A 291 -10.29 -9.18 20.58
CA SER A 291 -11.56 -9.79 20.15
C SER A 291 -11.80 -9.54 18.65
N GLN A 292 -12.70 -10.30 18.04
CA GLN A 292 -13.05 -10.11 16.63
C GLN A 292 -13.58 -8.70 16.36
N GLY A 293 -14.45 -8.18 17.21
CA GLY A 293 -14.97 -6.81 17.11
C GLY A 293 -13.87 -5.76 17.21
N GLN A 294 -12.93 -5.90 18.18
CA GLN A 294 -11.77 -5.01 18.31
C GLN A 294 -10.89 -5.02 17.07
N LYS A 295 -10.62 -6.20 16.50
CA LYS A 295 -9.81 -6.34 15.28
C LYS A 295 -10.46 -5.68 14.07
N LYS A 296 -11.77 -5.84 13.91
CA LYS A 296 -12.56 -5.19 12.86
C LYS A 296 -12.55 -3.67 13.03
N SER A 297 -12.83 -3.17 14.23
CA SER A 297 -12.77 -1.73 14.54
C SER A 297 -11.39 -1.14 14.29
N LEU A 298 -10.31 -1.87 14.61
CA LEU A 298 -8.94 -1.45 14.33
C LEU A 298 -8.63 -1.38 12.84
N ALA A 299 -9.00 -2.39 12.07
CA ALA A 299 -8.79 -2.41 10.63
C ALA A 299 -9.50 -1.22 9.96
N LEU A 300 -10.76 -0.97 10.34
CA LEU A 300 -11.51 0.20 9.91
C LEU A 300 -10.82 1.51 10.33
N THR A 301 -10.40 1.61 11.59
CA THR A 301 -9.72 2.81 12.12
C THR A 301 -8.45 3.13 11.35
N LEU A 302 -7.61 2.13 11.02
CA LEU A 302 -6.38 2.33 10.24
C LEU A 302 -6.68 2.92 8.86
N ARG A 303 -7.71 2.44 8.18
CA ARG A 303 -8.13 2.97 6.88
C ARG A 303 -8.73 4.37 6.97
N LEU A 304 -9.61 4.60 7.95
CA LEU A 304 -10.19 5.94 8.20
C LEU A 304 -9.10 6.95 8.56
N ALA A 305 -8.15 6.57 9.40
CA ALA A 305 -7.02 7.42 9.75
C ALA A 305 -6.19 7.78 8.51
N HIS A 306 -5.90 6.79 7.66
CA HIS A 306 -5.23 7.07 6.39
C HIS A 306 -6.05 8.01 5.50
N ALA A 307 -7.34 7.77 5.33
CA ALA A 307 -8.21 8.62 4.52
C ALA A 307 -8.24 10.07 5.05
N GLN A 308 -8.23 10.26 6.37
CA GLN A 308 -8.19 11.59 6.99
C GLN A 308 -6.84 12.30 6.77
N ILE A 309 -5.71 11.58 6.93
CA ILE A 309 -4.37 12.10 6.62
C ILE A 309 -4.28 12.48 5.14
N TYR A 310 -4.82 11.63 4.27
CA TYR A 310 -4.87 11.85 2.84
C TYR A 310 -5.65 13.12 2.50
N ALA A 311 -6.87 13.29 3.06
CA ALA A 311 -7.69 14.47 2.86
C ALA A 311 -7.00 15.76 3.33
N ARG A 312 -6.31 15.72 4.49
CA ARG A 312 -5.53 16.85 5.02
C ARG A 312 -4.37 17.23 4.08
N LYS A 313 -3.64 16.23 3.55
CA LYS A 313 -2.49 16.43 2.66
C LYS A 313 -2.89 17.08 1.33
N TRP A 314 -3.90 16.55 0.69
CA TRP A 314 -4.33 16.98 -0.64
C TRP A 314 -5.41 18.07 -0.61
N LYS A 315 -5.90 18.44 0.58
CA LYS A 315 -7.04 19.37 0.78
C LYS A 315 -8.27 18.97 -0.03
N GLN A 316 -8.45 17.66 -0.18
CA GLN A 316 -9.52 17.07 -0.96
C GLN A 316 -9.88 15.70 -0.38
N THR A 317 -11.17 15.47 -0.13
CA THR A 317 -11.65 14.17 0.34
C THR A 317 -11.46 13.13 -0.77
N PRO A 318 -10.78 12.00 -0.49
CA PRO A 318 -10.68 10.91 -1.44
C PRO A 318 -12.05 10.26 -1.70
N LEU A 319 -12.18 9.56 -2.82
CA LEU A 319 -13.29 8.65 -3.03
C LEU A 319 -13.17 7.48 -2.06
N ILE A 320 -14.23 7.23 -1.28
CA ILE A 320 -14.28 6.13 -0.31
C ILE A 320 -15.06 4.97 -0.92
N LEU A 321 -14.44 3.80 -0.98
CA LEU A 321 -15.04 2.55 -1.41
C LEU A 321 -15.23 1.65 -0.19
N LEU A 322 -16.46 1.17 0.02
CA LEU A 322 -16.80 0.29 1.14
C LEU A 322 -17.32 -1.03 0.58
N ASP A 323 -16.60 -2.11 0.76
CA ASP A 323 -16.98 -3.45 0.34
C ASP A 323 -17.34 -4.29 1.56
N ASP A 324 -18.63 -4.61 1.71
CA ASP A 324 -19.21 -5.46 2.76
C ASP A 324 -18.80 -5.14 4.22
N VAL A 325 -18.45 -3.88 4.48
CA VAL A 325 -17.94 -3.45 5.79
C VAL A 325 -19.04 -3.45 6.84
N MET A 326 -20.30 -3.18 6.45
CA MET A 326 -21.41 -3.01 7.37
C MET A 326 -21.94 -4.33 7.95
N GLY A 327 -21.82 -5.44 7.22
CA GLY A 327 -22.16 -6.78 7.73
C GLY A 327 -21.18 -7.31 8.78
N GLU A 328 -20.12 -6.59 9.03
CA GLU A 328 -19.02 -6.97 9.92
C GLU A 328 -18.99 -6.16 11.23
N LEU A 329 -19.85 -5.15 11.39
CA LEU A 329 -19.86 -4.19 12.52
C LEU A 329 -20.95 -4.48 13.55
N ASP A 330 -21.25 -5.75 13.86
CA ASP A 330 -22.16 -6.10 14.97
C ASP A 330 -21.52 -5.85 16.34
#